data_c5a718d16aa2f60b08b9ea5b0de3618e
#
_entry.id   c5a718d16aa2f60b08b9ea5b0de3618e
#
_cell.length_a   1.000
_cell.length_b   1.000
_cell.length_c   1.000
_cell.angle_alpha   90.00
_cell.angle_beta   90.00
_cell.angle_gamma   90.00
#
_symmetry.space_group_name_H-M   'P 1'
#
loop_
_entity.id
_entity.type
_entity.pdbx_description
1 polymer ?
#
loop_
_entity_poly.entity_id
_entity_poly.type
_entity_poly.pdbx_seq_one_letter_code
_entity_poly.pdbx_strand_id
1 'polypeptide(L)'
;MPCAGPVRSRRLRPAPLHTHAIEDLRFIRETMENAASFTAVPGWGGVAMGATALVTACFAPRAASSAAWLITWSAAALAAFALGALGIYWKARRAGTPVFTRPGRKFLFSLFPPLVTGAVLSLAVYGTGAARLLPGVWLLLYGVSVMSAGTFSVRVVPVMGFCFMLAGIAALFCPLAWGNMVMAAGFGGLHILFGTIIARRYGG
;
A
#
# COMPACT_ATOMS: atom_id res chain seq x y z
N MET A 1 -46.12 51.86 -29.73
CA MET A 1 -46.07 50.38 -29.54
C MET A 1 -44.93 49.85 -30.40
N PRO A 2 -43.82 49.40 -29.86
CA PRO A 2 -42.77 48.76 -30.66
C PRO A 2 -43.07 47.29 -30.87
N CYS A 3 -43.15 46.84 -32.11
CA CYS A 3 -43.29 45.46 -32.55
C CYS A 3 -42.04 44.64 -32.15
N ALA A 4 -42.27 43.64 -31.30
CA ALA A 4 -41.22 42.65 -30.99
C ALA A 4 -40.98 41.75 -32.25
N GLY A 5 -39.76 41.85 -32.80
CA GLY A 5 -39.36 40.99 -33.90
C GLY A 5 -39.23 39.51 -33.47
N PRO A 6 -39.40 38.55 -34.37
CA PRO A 6 -39.36 37.16 -34.05
C PRO A 6 -38.00 36.69 -33.51
N VAL A 7 -38.00 36.09 -32.28
CA VAL A 7 -36.82 35.47 -31.71
C VAL A 7 -36.41 34.28 -32.59
N ARG A 8 -35.30 34.45 -33.35
CA ARG A 8 -34.67 33.35 -34.10
C ARG A 8 -34.17 32.29 -33.08
N SER A 9 -34.89 31.23 -32.95
CA SER A 9 -34.41 30.03 -32.25
C SER A 9 -33.20 29.50 -33.01
N ARG A 10 -32.01 29.64 -32.40
CA ARG A 10 -30.76 29.07 -32.89
C ARG A 10 -30.88 27.56 -32.77
N ARG A 11 -31.27 26.86 -33.84
CA ARG A 11 -31.23 25.41 -33.92
C ARG A 11 -29.78 25.01 -33.72
N LEU A 12 -29.45 24.48 -32.54
CA LEU A 12 -28.20 23.79 -32.27
C LEU A 12 -28.15 22.62 -33.28
N ARG A 13 -27.20 22.65 -34.20
CA ARG A 13 -26.95 21.50 -35.08
C ARG A 13 -26.55 20.34 -34.17
N PRO A 14 -27.21 19.18 -34.26
CA PRO A 14 -26.77 17.98 -33.55
C PRO A 14 -25.33 17.70 -33.94
N ALA A 15 -24.48 17.42 -32.94
CA ALA A 15 -23.10 17.00 -33.23
C ALA A 15 -23.14 15.73 -34.11
N PRO A 16 -22.19 15.58 -35.06
CA PRO A 16 -22.15 14.39 -35.90
C PRO A 16 -22.13 13.13 -35.06
N LEU A 17 -22.92 12.11 -35.39
CA LEU A 17 -22.99 10.82 -34.69
C LEU A 17 -21.60 10.23 -34.38
N HIS A 18 -20.64 10.47 -35.24
CA HIS A 18 -19.25 10.05 -35.09
C HIS A 18 -18.56 10.70 -33.86
N THR A 19 -18.86 11.97 -33.57
CA THR A 19 -18.29 12.68 -32.41
C THR A 19 -18.85 12.12 -31.11
N HIS A 20 -20.15 11.86 -31.03
CA HIS A 20 -20.78 11.22 -29.87
C HIS A 20 -20.25 9.79 -29.64
N ALA A 21 -20.09 9.01 -30.71
CA ALA A 21 -19.53 7.67 -30.60
C ALA A 21 -18.08 7.65 -30.06
N ILE A 22 -17.26 8.61 -30.44
CA ILE A 22 -15.89 8.75 -29.91
C ILE A 22 -15.91 9.17 -28.44
N GLU A 23 -16.80 10.10 -28.07
CA GLU A 23 -16.96 10.55 -26.68
C GLU A 23 -17.46 9.41 -25.78
N ASP A 24 -18.44 8.61 -26.26
CA ASP A 24 -18.97 7.44 -25.54
C ASP A 24 -17.89 6.37 -25.35
N LEU A 25 -17.11 6.07 -26.39
CA LEU A 25 -15.99 5.13 -26.29
C LEU A 25 -14.92 5.62 -25.29
N ARG A 26 -14.63 6.91 -25.31
CA ARG A 26 -13.70 7.53 -24.35
C ARG A 26 -14.23 7.44 -22.93
N PHE A 27 -15.50 7.73 -22.71
CA PHE A 27 -16.16 7.62 -21.41
C PHE A 27 -16.15 6.18 -20.89
N ILE A 28 -16.51 5.20 -21.74
CA ILE A 28 -16.45 3.77 -21.40
C ILE A 28 -15.03 3.37 -21.01
N ARG A 29 -14.04 3.75 -21.82
CA ARG A 29 -12.63 3.45 -21.52
C ARG A 29 -12.17 4.07 -20.19
N GLU A 30 -12.48 5.34 -19.96
CA GLU A 30 -12.14 6.02 -18.71
C GLU A 30 -12.83 5.37 -17.50
N THR A 31 -14.07 4.94 -17.65
CA THR A 31 -14.84 4.23 -16.62
C THR A 31 -14.21 2.88 -16.31
N MET A 32 -13.84 2.11 -17.35
CA MET A 32 -13.16 0.82 -17.18
C MET A 32 -11.76 0.99 -16.54
N GLU A 33 -10.98 1.99 -16.94
CA GLU A 33 -9.68 2.29 -16.35
C GLU A 33 -9.80 2.71 -14.86
N ASN A 34 -10.87 3.44 -14.51
CA ASN A 34 -11.14 3.84 -13.12
C ASN A 34 -11.62 2.67 -12.24
N ALA A 35 -12.33 1.70 -12.83
CA ALA A 35 -12.79 0.49 -12.15
C ALA A 35 -11.69 -0.60 -12.08
N ALA A 36 -10.61 -0.46 -12.83
CA ALA A 36 -9.52 -1.43 -12.82
C ALA A 36 -8.81 -1.47 -11.47
N SER A 37 -8.50 -2.67 -11.00
CA SER A 37 -7.74 -2.89 -9.77
C SER A 37 -6.24 -2.98 -10.07
N PHE A 38 -5.42 -2.50 -9.12
CA PHE A 38 -3.98 -2.68 -9.17
C PHE A 38 -3.60 -4.13 -8.84
N THR A 39 -3.20 -4.89 -9.84
CA THR A 39 -2.89 -6.33 -9.71
C THR A 39 -1.40 -6.63 -9.60
N ALA A 40 -0.54 -5.61 -9.78
CA ALA A 40 0.92 -5.79 -9.74
C ALA A 40 1.50 -5.93 -8.32
N VAL A 41 0.65 -6.17 -7.30
CA VAL A 41 1.13 -6.47 -5.93
C VAL A 41 1.99 -7.73 -5.98
N PRO A 42 3.26 -7.68 -5.50
CA PRO A 42 4.20 -8.75 -5.66
C PRO A 42 3.98 -9.85 -4.63
N GLY A 43 3.60 -11.05 -5.06
CA GLY A 43 3.44 -12.17 -4.14
C GLY A 43 4.78 -12.64 -3.57
N TRP A 44 5.71 -13.01 -4.43
CA TRP A 44 7.06 -13.43 -4.01
C TRP A 44 7.89 -12.29 -3.41
N GLY A 45 7.67 -11.04 -3.88
CA GLY A 45 8.25 -9.86 -3.24
C GLY A 45 7.79 -9.73 -1.77
N GLY A 46 6.51 -9.98 -1.49
CA GLY A 46 5.97 -10.02 -0.14
C GLY A 46 6.63 -11.12 0.73
N VAL A 47 6.83 -12.31 0.16
CA VAL A 47 7.57 -13.39 0.85
C VAL A 47 9.00 -12.95 1.19
N ALA A 48 9.70 -12.32 0.25
CA ALA A 48 11.06 -11.82 0.48
C ALA A 48 11.10 -10.72 1.57
N MET A 49 10.11 -9.81 1.58
CA MET A 49 9.95 -8.81 2.65
C MET A 49 9.78 -9.49 4.02
N GLY A 50 8.93 -10.53 4.08
CA GLY A 50 8.71 -11.29 5.30
C GLY A 50 9.98 -12.02 5.77
N ALA A 51 10.72 -12.63 4.86
CA ALA A 51 12.00 -13.28 5.19
C ALA A 51 13.02 -12.26 5.75
N THR A 52 13.10 -11.06 5.18
CA THR A 52 13.93 -9.98 5.70
C THR A 52 13.57 -9.63 7.14
N ALA A 53 12.28 -9.54 7.46
CA ALA A 53 11.84 -9.26 8.83
C ALA A 53 12.17 -10.39 9.81
N LEU A 54 12.04 -11.66 9.40
CA LEU A 54 12.43 -12.81 10.25
C LEU A 54 13.94 -12.80 10.52
N VAL A 55 14.76 -12.59 9.50
CA VAL A 55 16.22 -12.48 9.66
C VAL A 55 16.55 -11.33 10.61
N THR A 56 15.94 -10.16 10.43
CA THR A 56 16.13 -9.01 11.32
C THR A 56 15.78 -9.33 12.76
N ALA A 57 14.68 -10.02 13.01
CA ALA A 57 14.26 -10.41 14.36
C ALA A 57 15.29 -11.30 15.08
N CYS A 58 16.09 -12.10 14.34
CA CYS A 58 17.16 -12.90 14.91
C CYS A 58 18.34 -12.05 15.41
N PHE A 59 18.58 -10.88 14.82
CA PHE A 59 19.69 -9.99 15.17
C PHE A 59 19.27 -8.84 16.10
N ALA A 60 18.03 -8.39 16.03
CA ALA A 60 17.53 -7.24 16.79
C ALA A 60 17.63 -7.41 18.32
N PRO A 61 17.44 -8.60 18.93
CA PRO A 61 17.63 -8.77 20.37
C PRO A 61 19.07 -8.55 20.85
N ARG A 62 20.04 -8.59 19.93
CA ARG A 62 21.47 -8.33 20.21
C ARG A 62 21.82 -6.85 20.14
N ALA A 63 20.87 -5.99 19.78
CA ALA A 63 21.11 -4.55 19.74
C ALA A 63 21.38 -4.01 21.16
N ALA A 64 22.48 -3.33 21.33
CA ALA A 64 22.98 -2.87 22.62
C ALA A 64 22.16 -1.72 23.23
N SER A 65 21.30 -1.07 22.42
CA SER A 65 20.49 0.10 22.83
C SER A 65 19.20 0.21 21.99
N SER A 66 18.24 1.01 22.48
CA SER A 66 17.04 1.36 21.73
C SER A 66 17.35 2.03 20.39
N ALA A 67 18.44 2.80 20.31
CA ALA A 67 18.90 3.40 19.07
C ALA A 67 19.36 2.33 18.06
N ALA A 68 20.18 1.38 18.50
CA ALA A 68 20.64 0.28 17.66
C ALA A 68 19.48 -0.59 17.17
N TRP A 69 18.49 -0.84 18.02
CA TRP A 69 17.25 -1.53 17.66
C TRP A 69 16.50 -0.77 16.55
N LEU A 70 16.27 0.54 16.76
CA LEU A 70 15.57 1.39 15.79
C LEU A 70 16.30 1.44 14.44
N ILE A 71 17.63 1.60 14.44
CA ILE A 71 18.43 1.60 13.22
C ILE A 71 18.33 0.26 12.49
N THR A 72 18.44 -0.86 13.21
CA THR A 72 18.36 -2.21 12.64
C THR A 72 17.01 -2.46 11.95
N TRP A 73 15.92 -2.16 12.64
CA TRP A 73 14.59 -2.33 12.06
C TRP A 73 14.26 -1.32 10.95
N SER A 74 14.77 -0.09 11.04
CA SER A 74 14.63 0.91 9.97
C SER A 74 15.40 0.50 8.71
N ALA A 75 16.62 -0.02 8.85
CA ALA A 75 17.38 -0.57 7.73
C ALA A 75 16.66 -1.77 7.07
N ALA A 76 16.10 -2.66 7.89
CA ALA A 76 15.29 -3.78 7.40
C ALA A 76 14.03 -3.30 6.67
N ALA A 77 13.35 -2.27 7.17
CA ALA A 77 12.18 -1.68 6.53
C ALA A 77 12.52 -1.09 5.15
N LEU A 78 13.65 -0.38 5.03
CA LEU A 78 14.14 0.15 3.75
C LEU A 78 14.48 -0.98 2.77
N ALA A 79 15.17 -2.03 3.22
CA ALA A 79 15.48 -3.19 2.40
C ALA A 79 14.21 -3.91 1.95
N ALA A 80 13.24 -4.14 2.86
CA ALA A 80 11.96 -4.74 2.54
C ALA A 80 11.17 -3.89 1.53
N PHE A 81 11.16 -2.56 1.69
CA PHE A 81 10.54 -1.64 0.76
C PHE A 81 11.16 -1.74 -0.64
N ALA A 82 12.47 -1.79 -0.73
CA ALA A 82 13.18 -1.97 -2.00
C ALA A 82 12.82 -3.31 -2.67
N LEU A 83 12.76 -4.42 -1.89
CA LEU A 83 12.33 -5.73 -2.38
C LEU A 83 10.88 -5.71 -2.87
N GLY A 84 9.98 -5.05 -2.16
CA GLY A 84 8.60 -4.87 -2.57
C GLY A 84 8.47 -4.08 -3.88
N ALA A 85 9.18 -2.95 -3.99
CA ALA A 85 9.20 -2.12 -5.20
C ALA A 85 9.79 -2.89 -6.40
N LEU A 86 10.87 -3.63 -6.18
CA LEU A 86 11.48 -4.48 -7.19
C LEU A 86 10.49 -5.58 -7.65
N GLY A 87 9.79 -6.20 -6.70
CA GLY A 87 8.77 -7.21 -7.00
C GLY A 87 7.61 -6.64 -7.84
N ILE A 88 7.12 -5.43 -7.52
CA ILE A 88 6.12 -4.71 -8.34
C ILE A 88 6.67 -4.49 -9.75
N TYR A 89 7.89 -3.97 -9.86
CA TYR A 89 8.52 -3.70 -11.15
C TYR A 89 8.65 -4.97 -12.01
N TRP A 90 9.18 -6.05 -11.46
CA TRP A 90 9.34 -7.32 -12.17
C TRP A 90 7.99 -7.91 -12.61
N LYS A 91 6.98 -7.89 -11.73
CA LYS A 91 5.65 -8.40 -12.05
C LYS A 91 4.98 -7.59 -13.15
N ALA A 92 5.01 -6.27 -13.06
CA ALA A 92 4.45 -5.38 -14.08
C ALA A 92 5.16 -5.58 -15.42
N ARG A 93 6.48 -5.70 -15.41
CA ARG A 93 7.29 -5.93 -16.61
C ARG A 93 6.98 -7.26 -17.29
N ARG A 94 6.81 -8.34 -16.52
CA ARG A 94 6.39 -9.65 -17.04
C ARG A 94 4.99 -9.63 -17.65
N ALA A 95 4.09 -8.85 -17.06
CA ALA A 95 2.72 -8.67 -17.56
C ALA A 95 2.61 -7.69 -18.75
N GLY A 96 3.70 -7.06 -19.17
CA GLY A 96 3.69 -6.04 -20.22
C GLY A 96 2.88 -4.78 -19.85
N THR A 97 2.66 -4.53 -18.55
CA THR A 97 1.84 -3.41 -18.06
C THR A 97 2.72 -2.32 -17.44
N PRO A 98 2.42 -1.03 -17.64
CA PRO A 98 3.17 0.03 -16.99
C PRO A 98 2.89 0.02 -15.48
N VAL A 99 3.93 0.27 -14.67
CA VAL A 99 3.80 0.37 -13.20
C VAL A 99 2.93 1.57 -12.80
N PHE A 100 3.06 2.70 -13.50
CA PHE A 100 2.36 3.96 -13.21
C PHE A 100 1.01 4.06 -13.94
N THR A 101 0.16 3.03 -13.80
CA THR A 101 -1.25 3.09 -14.19
C THR A 101 -2.05 4.00 -13.24
N ARG A 102 -3.27 4.42 -13.63
CA ARG A 102 -4.16 5.17 -12.72
C ARG A 102 -4.41 4.43 -11.40
N PRO A 103 -4.75 3.11 -11.38
CA PRO A 103 -4.88 2.35 -10.13
C PRO A 103 -3.57 2.24 -9.36
N GLY A 104 -2.43 2.05 -10.03
CA GLY A 104 -1.11 1.99 -9.40
C GLY A 104 -0.73 3.29 -8.68
N ARG A 105 -1.04 4.44 -9.30
CA ARG A 105 -0.85 5.75 -8.65
C ARG A 105 -1.74 5.92 -7.42
N LYS A 106 -3.04 5.59 -7.51
CA LYS A 106 -3.96 5.63 -6.36
C LYS A 106 -3.45 4.74 -5.24
N PHE A 107 -3.00 3.52 -5.56
CA PHE A 107 -2.38 2.59 -4.60
C PHE A 107 -1.19 3.24 -3.89
N LEU A 108 -0.24 3.82 -4.63
CA LEU A 108 0.94 4.46 -4.05
C LEU A 108 0.57 5.67 -3.19
N PHE A 109 -0.28 6.58 -3.69
CA PHE A 109 -0.72 7.76 -2.93
C PHE A 109 -1.46 7.40 -1.64
N SER A 110 -2.14 6.26 -1.58
CA SER A 110 -2.79 5.77 -0.36
C SER A 110 -1.83 5.03 0.57
N LEU A 111 -0.75 4.44 0.02
CA LEU A 111 0.25 3.71 0.79
C LEU A 111 1.17 4.65 1.58
N PHE A 112 1.63 5.73 0.95
CA PHE A 112 2.70 6.57 1.48
C PHE A 112 2.33 7.38 2.74
N PRO A 113 1.19 8.08 2.83
CA PRO A 113 0.92 8.97 3.96
C PRO A 113 1.03 8.30 5.33
N PRO A 114 0.44 7.11 5.60
CA PRO A 114 0.62 6.48 6.90
C PRO A 114 2.05 6.01 7.17
N LEU A 115 2.82 5.64 6.12
CA LEU A 115 4.25 5.29 6.27
C LEU A 115 5.08 6.50 6.68
N VAL A 116 4.86 7.66 6.06
CA VAL A 116 5.53 8.91 6.43
C VAL A 116 5.15 9.31 7.85
N THR A 117 3.88 9.21 8.21
CA THR A 117 3.41 9.45 9.58
C THR A 117 4.12 8.52 10.56
N GLY A 118 4.30 7.24 10.20
CA GLY A 118 5.04 6.26 11.00
C GLY A 118 6.49 6.65 11.22
N ALA A 119 7.16 7.15 10.19
CA ALA A 119 8.55 7.62 10.31
C ALA A 119 8.66 8.83 11.26
N VAL A 120 7.78 9.83 11.11
CA VAL A 120 7.74 11.02 11.98
C VAL A 120 7.42 10.63 13.43
N LEU A 121 6.40 9.79 13.65
CA LEU A 121 6.04 9.30 14.98
C LEU A 121 7.15 8.48 15.61
N SER A 122 7.95 7.75 14.82
CA SER A 122 9.08 6.99 15.35
C SER A 122 10.11 7.89 16.03
N LEU A 123 10.42 9.03 15.43
CA LEU A 123 11.33 10.03 16.01
C LEU A 123 10.74 10.65 17.29
N ALA A 124 9.45 11.02 17.26
CA ALA A 124 8.78 11.60 18.40
C ALA A 124 8.71 10.61 19.58
N VAL A 125 8.25 9.37 19.34
CA VAL A 125 8.14 8.31 20.36
C VAL A 125 9.53 7.94 20.92
N TYR A 126 10.55 7.89 20.08
CA TYR A 126 11.92 7.65 20.52
C TYR A 126 12.42 8.78 21.44
N GLY A 127 12.15 10.04 21.07
CA GLY A 127 12.55 11.23 21.85
C GLY A 127 11.89 11.30 23.23
N THR A 128 10.72 10.71 23.42
CA THR A 128 10.05 10.63 24.74
C THR A 128 10.52 9.46 25.62
N GLY A 129 11.42 8.62 25.13
CA GLY A 129 11.86 7.40 25.83
C GLY A 129 10.85 6.25 25.75
N ALA A 130 9.75 6.41 25.01
CA ALA A 130 8.69 5.41 24.90
C ALA A 130 8.92 4.39 23.75
N ALA A 131 10.18 4.08 23.42
CA ALA A 131 10.57 3.20 22.32
C ALA A 131 9.89 1.81 22.33
N ARG A 132 9.42 1.36 23.50
CA ARG A 132 8.65 0.12 23.65
C ARG A 132 7.35 0.09 22.83
N LEU A 133 6.80 1.26 22.45
CA LEU A 133 5.58 1.37 21.68
C LEU A 133 5.81 1.24 20.17
N LEU A 134 7.06 1.39 19.70
CA LEU A 134 7.39 1.39 18.28
C LEU A 134 6.91 0.14 17.52
N PRO A 135 7.04 -1.09 18.02
CA PRO A 135 6.51 -2.27 17.33
C PRO A 135 5.01 -2.16 17.02
N GLY A 136 4.22 -1.73 18.00
CA GLY A 136 2.77 -1.56 17.85
C GLY A 136 2.43 -0.42 16.88
N VAL A 137 3.10 0.73 17.01
CA VAL A 137 2.92 1.89 16.13
C VAL A 137 3.23 1.52 14.68
N TRP A 138 4.32 0.80 14.44
CA TRP A 138 4.72 0.41 13.09
C TRP A 138 3.75 -0.57 12.45
N LEU A 139 3.33 -1.59 13.20
CA LEU A 139 2.35 -2.57 12.69
C LEU A 139 1.00 -1.93 12.41
N LEU A 140 0.52 -1.02 13.29
CA LEU A 140 -0.73 -0.29 13.10
C LEU A 140 -0.67 0.59 11.84
N LEU A 141 0.33 1.47 11.74
CA LEU A 141 0.41 2.41 10.63
C LEU A 141 0.71 1.71 9.29
N TYR A 142 1.51 0.65 9.32
CA TYR A 142 1.69 -0.21 8.16
C TYR A 142 0.37 -0.90 7.77
N GLY A 143 -0.38 -1.41 8.73
CA GLY A 143 -1.70 -2.00 8.50
C GLY A 143 -2.67 -1.01 7.87
N VAL A 144 -2.76 0.22 8.40
CA VAL A 144 -3.56 1.31 7.81
C VAL A 144 -3.10 1.61 6.38
N SER A 145 -1.79 1.68 6.15
CA SER A 145 -1.19 1.92 4.85
C SER A 145 -1.60 0.85 3.82
N VAL A 146 -1.41 -0.43 4.18
CA VAL A 146 -1.76 -1.57 3.32
C VAL A 146 -3.27 -1.67 3.10
N MET A 147 -4.09 -1.44 4.13
CA MET A 147 -5.54 -1.46 4.02
C MET A 147 -6.05 -0.36 3.09
N SER A 148 -5.57 0.87 3.27
CA SER A 148 -5.92 2.03 2.45
C SER A 148 -5.53 1.85 0.98
N ALA A 149 -4.28 1.45 0.72
CA ALA A 149 -3.82 1.14 -0.63
C ALA A 149 -4.55 -0.07 -1.24
N GLY A 150 -4.89 -1.05 -0.41
CA GLY A 150 -5.59 -2.27 -0.79
C GLY A 150 -6.99 -2.03 -1.36
N THR A 151 -7.65 -0.90 -1.06
CA THR A 151 -8.94 -0.53 -1.66
C THR A 151 -8.86 -0.39 -3.18
N PHE A 152 -7.67 -0.12 -3.70
CA PHE A 152 -7.39 -0.02 -5.15
C PHE A 152 -6.74 -1.28 -5.72
N SER A 153 -6.71 -2.39 -4.97
CA SER A 153 -6.01 -3.62 -5.34
C SER A 153 -6.88 -4.86 -5.17
N VAL A 154 -6.25 -6.04 -5.18
CA VAL A 154 -6.94 -7.32 -4.99
C VAL A 154 -7.45 -7.47 -3.56
N ARG A 155 -8.61 -8.12 -3.37
CA ARG A 155 -9.32 -8.24 -2.08
C ARG A 155 -8.48 -8.77 -0.91
N VAL A 156 -7.43 -9.51 -1.18
CA VAL A 156 -6.54 -10.07 -0.15
C VAL A 156 -5.71 -8.98 0.54
N VAL A 157 -5.40 -7.89 -0.16
CA VAL A 157 -4.54 -6.81 0.38
C VAL A 157 -5.20 -6.04 1.53
N PRO A 158 -6.47 -5.59 1.45
CA PRO A 158 -7.13 -4.97 2.62
C PRO A 158 -7.22 -5.92 3.83
N VAL A 159 -7.48 -7.22 3.59
CA VAL A 159 -7.51 -8.21 4.67
C VAL A 159 -6.15 -8.34 5.36
N MET A 160 -5.07 -8.36 4.57
CA MET A 160 -3.71 -8.31 5.09
C MET A 160 -3.49 -7.08 5.97
N GLY A 161 -3.89 -5.89 5.49
CA GLY A 161 -3.80 -4.64 6.27
C GLY A 161 -4.55 -4.72 7.59
N PHE A 162 -5.76 -5.26 7.59
CA PHE A 162 -6.54 -5.48 8.80
C PHE A 162 -5.84 -6.41 9.81
N CYS A 163 -5.24 -7.51 9.33
CA CYS A 163 -4.45 -8.40 10.19
C CYS A 163 -3.25 -7.70 10.81
N PHE A 164 -2.56 -6.82 10.05
CA PHE A 164 -1.49 -6.00 10.59
C PHE A 164 -1.97 -5.03 11.67
N MET A 165 -3.13 -4.41 11.49
CA MET A 165 -3.72 -3.52 12.51
C MET A 165 -4.03 -4.28 13.80
N LEU A 166 -4.62 -5.48 13.71
CA LEU A 166 -4.87 -6.33 14.88
C LEU A 166 -3.57 -6.73 15.60
N ALA A 167 -2.55 -7.12 14.83
CA ALA A 167 -1.23 -7.42 15.39
C ALA A 167 -0.61 -6.19 16.07
N GLY A 168 -0.79 -5.00 15.49
CA GLY A 168 -0.32 -3.73 16.04
C GLY A 168 -1.02 -3.38 17.35
N ILE A 169 -2.35 -3.54 17.42
CA ILE A 169 -3.12 -3.36 18.68
C ILE A 169 -2.57 -4.31 19.75
N ALA A 170 -2.44 -5.60 19.45
CA ALA A 170 -1.89 -6.57 20.38
C ALA A 170 -0.49 -6.18 20.86
N ALA A 171 0.37 -5.71 19.94
CA ALA A 171 1.74 -5.30 20.24
C ALA A 171 1.85 -4.15 21.25
N LEU A 172 0.89 -3.19 21.25
CA LEU A 172 0.88 -2.08 22.19
C LEU A 172 0.69 -2.52 23.65
N PHE A 173 0.01 -3.66 23.85
CA PHE A 173 -0.30 -4.22 25.18
C PHE A 173 0.64 -5.37 25.57
N CYS A 174 1.52 -5.82 24.66
CA CYS A 174 2.48 -6.88 24.97
C CYS A 174 3.64 -6.39 25.85
N PRO A 175 4.22 -7.27 26.68
CA PRO A 175 5.46 -6.99 27.40
C PRO A 175 6.59 -6.61 26.44
N LEU A 176 7.49 -5.72 26.88
CA LEU A 176 8.64 -5.24 26.07
C LEU A 176 9.48 -6.41 25.51
N ALA A 177 9.66 -7.47 26.27
CA ALA A 177 10.42 -8.66 25.85
C ALA A 177 9.85 -9.32 24.57
N TRP A 178 8.58 -9.11 24.27
CA TRP A 178 7.91 -9.71 23.11
C TRP A 178 7.97 -8.83 21.85
N GLY A 179 8.51 -7.62 21.95
CA GLY A 179 8.53 -6.66 20.84
C GLY A 179 9.08 -7.23 19.54
N ASN A 180 10.25 -7.91 19.59
CA ASN A 180 10.83 -8.54 18.40
C ASN A 180 10.01 -9.75 17.90
N MET A 181 9.39 -10.52 18.81
CA MET A 181 8.56 -11.64 18.42
C MET A 181 7.30 -11.18 17.68
N VAL A 182 6.67 -10.11 18.17
CA VAL A 182 5.49 -9.52 17.52
C VAL A 182 5.85 -8.91 16.17
N MET A 183 7.01 -8.27 16.06
CA MET A 183 7.54 -7.77 14.77
C MET A 183 7.81 -8.93 13.80
N ALA A 184 8.41 -10.02 14.26
CA ALA A 184 8.64 -11.23 13.46
C ALA A 184 7.31 -11.86 12.99
N ALA A 185 6.33 -12.00 13.88
CA ALA A 185 5.03 -12.54 13.54
C ALA A 185 4.26 -11.64 12.57
N GLY A 186 4.25 -10.33 12.81
CA GLY A 186 3.60 -9.33 11.95
C GLY A 186 4.34 -9.18 10.62
N PHE A 187 5.49 -8.52 10.63
CA PHE A 187 6.21 -8.23 9.38
C PHE A 187 6.78 -9.48 8.72
N GLY A 188 7.17 -10.50 9.48
CA GLY A 188 7.64 -11.77 8.93
C GLY A 188 6.49 -12.68 8.52
N GLY A 189 5.69 -13.12 9.49
CA GLY A 189 4.66 -14.14 9.30
C GLY A 189 3.54 -13.70 8.34
N LEU A 190 2.95 -12.51 8.55
CA LEU A 190 1.85 -12.05 7.70
C LEU A 190 2.32 -11.78 6.27
N HIS A 191 3.52 -11.21 6.05
CA HIS A 191 4.03 -11.03 4.70
C HIS A 191 4.27 -12.35 3.97
N ILE A 192 4.82 -13.36 4.64
CA ILE A 192 5.01 -14.69 4.03
C ILE A 192 3.66 -15.33 3.72
N LEU A 193 2.72 -15.31 4.67
CA LEU A 193 1.40 -15.88 4.50
C LEU A 193 0.65 -15.22 3.32
N PHE A 194 0.45 -13.91 3.39
CA PHE A 194 -0.28 -13.19 2.37
C PHE A 194 0.47 -13.09 1.05
N GLY A 195 1.79 -12.95 1.10
CA GLY A 195 2.65 -13.00 -0.09
C GLY A 195 2.50 -14.32 -0.85
N THR A 196 2.47 -15.45 -0.14
CA THR A 196 2.25 -16.77 -0.75
C THR A 196 0.84 -16.90 -1.34
N ILE A 197 -0.19 -16.40 -0.63
CA ILE A 197 -1.57 -16.38 -1.14
C ILE A 197 -1.65 -15.56 -2.43
N ILE A 198 -1.03 -14.37 -2.44
CA ILE A 198 -1.01 -13.49 -3.60
C ILE A 198 -0.25 -14.14 -4.76
N ALA A 199 0.92 -14.74 -4.49
CA ALA A 199 1.70 -15.42 -5.51
C ALA A 199 0.93 -16.56 -6.19
N ARG A 200 0.20 -17.36 -5.41
CA ARG A 200 -0.56 -18.52 -5.93
C ARG A 200 -1.84 -18.12 -6.65
N ARG A 201 -2.54 -17.06 -6.19
CA ARG A 201 -3.87 -16.68 -6.73
C ARG A 201 -3.81 -15.60 -7.82
N TYR A 202 -2.80 -14.73 -7.79
CA TYR A 202 -2.73 -13.55 -8.66
C TYR A 202 -1.41 -13.46 -9.45
N GLY A 203 -0.63 -14.52 -9.44
CA GLY A 203 0.67 -14.59 -10.07
C GLY A 203 1.78 -13.94 -9.23
N GLY A 204 2.91 -14.59 -9.12
CA GLY A 204 4.11 -14.15 -8.40
C GLY A 204 5.10 -13.39 -9.27
#